data_e8f13bdc0899abc61d07194e30d8dfdc
#
_entry.id   e8f13bdc0899abc61d07194e30d8dfdc
#
_cell.length_a   1.000
_cell.length_b   1.000
_cell.length_c   1.000
_cell.angle_alpha   90.00
_cell.angle_beta   90.00
_cell.angle_gamma   90.00
#
_symmetry.space_group_name_H-M   'P 1'
#
loop_
_entity.id
_entity.type
_entity.pdbx_description
1 polymer ?
#
loop_
_entity_poly.entity_id
_entity_poly.type
_entity_poly.pdbx_seq_one_letter_code
_entity_poly.pdbx_strand_id
1 'polypeptide(L)'
;MIVYHIAVVTAEDYLTRREGLRRAHIERLQGLRMAGILIGGGPSPDGRSADLFYRLQQPWQIKNAMEEDPYWTGGAWTAYTPRSFAQFVEPWETPPLVTDGSRTATIVEGPVGDLDMAQFALIELRGAGRVAFGGFFEGGTTLALARTSDAETALGWFRETGFWPADRLTARPFLHVL
;
A
#
# COMPACT_ATOMS: atom_id res chain seq x y z
N MET A 1 10.07 15.01 -5.24
CA MET A 1 9.94 13.58 -4.90
C MET A 1 8.58 13.11 -5.35
N ILE A 2 8.51 11.95 -5.97
CA ILE A 2 7.26 11.35 -6.47
C ILE A 2 6.98 10.11 -5.63
N VAL A 3 5.74 9.96 -5.16
CA VAL A 3 5.31 8.73 -4.51
C VAL A 3 4.79 7.78 -5.59
N TYR A 4 5.17 6.53 -5.48
CA TYR A 4 4.69 5.44 -6.33
C TYR A 4 4.04 4.36 -5.48
N HIS A 5 2.86 3.95 -5.88
CA HIS A 5 2.29 2.68 -5.50
C HIS A 5 2.79 1.62 -6.47
N ILE A 6 3.32 0.53 -5.94
CA ILE A 6 3.79 -0.61 -6.73
C ILE A 6 2.92 -1.82 -6.39
N ALA A 7 2.10 -2.23 -7.34
CA ALA A 7 1.38 -3.49 -7.24
C ALA A 7 2.31 -4.63 -7.71
N VAL A 8 2.50 -5.63 -6.87
CA VAL A 8 3.40 -6.76 -7.12
C VAL A 8 2.60 -8.04 -7.32
N VAL A 9 2.99 -8.84 -8.31
CA VAL A 9 2.52 -10.20 -8.52
C VAL A 9 3.59 -11.16 -7.99
N THR A 10 3.17 -12.12 -7.19
CA THR A 10 4.05 -13.14 -6.61
C THR A 10 4.04 -14.43 -7.43
N ALA A 11 5.06 -15.25 -7.24
CA ALA A 11 5.10 -16.61 -7.81
C ALA A 11 4.02 -17.51 -7.16
N GLU A 12 3.57 -18.53 -7.86
CA GLU A 12 2.59 -19.50 -7.34
C GLU A 12 3.09 -20.20 -6.07
N ASP A 13 4.39 -20.46 -5.98
CA ASP A 13 5.08 -21.06 -4.84
C ASP A 13 5.69 -20.01 -3.88
N TYR A 14 5.19 -18.78 -3.90
CA TYR A 14 5.74 -17.65 -3.14
C TYR A 14 5.99 -17.95 -1.67
N LEU A 15 5.05 -18.61 -0.98
CA LEU A 15 5.17 -18.89 0.44
C LEU A 15 6.37 -19.80 0.76
N THR A 16 6.67 -20.76 -0.09
CA THR A 16 7.85 -21.62 0.04
C THR A 16 9.12 -20.89 -0.39
N ARG A 17 9.07 -20.23 -1.55
CA ARG A 17 10.23 -19.57 -2.15
C ARG A 17 10.77 -18.43 -1.29
N ARG A 18 9.89 -17.66 -0.66
CA ARG A 18 10.27 -16.52 0.18
C ARG A 18 11.04 -16.89 1.44
N GLU A 19 10.91 -18.11 1.97
CA GLU A 19 11.49 -18.47 3.27
C GLU A 19 13.01 -18.27 3.32
N GLY A 20 13.71 -18.73 2.30
CA GLY A 20 15.16 -18.55 2.19
C GLY A 20 15.61 -17.11 1.89
N LEU A 21 14.72 -16.30 1.39
CA LEU A 21 14.98 -14.90 0.96
C LEU A 21 14.50 -13.87 1.97
N ARG A 22 13.61 -14.26 2.87
CA ARG A 22 12.83 -13.35 3.73
C ARG A 22 13.71 -12.45 4.58
N ARG A 23 14.76 -12.97 5.18
CA ARG A 23 15.63 -12.17 6.04
C ARG A 23 16.29 -11.04 5.26
N ALA A 24 16.92 -11.34 4.15
CA ALA A 24 17.60 -10.35 3.32
C ALA A 24 16.60 -9.32 2.74
N HIS A 25 15.41 -9.77 2.33
CA HIS A 25 14.33 -8.89 1.88
C HIS A 25 13.91 -7.89 2.97
N ILE A 26 13.62 -8.35 4.17
CA ILE A 26 13.19 -7.49 5.29
C ILE A 26 14.31 -6.53 5.70
N GLU A 27 15.57 -6.99 5.79
CA GLU A 27 16.71 -6.13 6.08
C GLU A 27 16.85 -5.00 5.03
N ARG A 28 16.67 -5.31 3.74
CA ARG A 28 16.67 -4.32 2.66
C ARG A 28 15.53 -3.32 2.81
N LEU A 29 14.30 -3.79 3.02
CA LEU A 29 13.14 -2.91 3.18
C LEU A 29 13.28 -1.99 4.40
N GLN A 30 13.83 -2.49 5.50
CA GLN A 30 14.13 -1.66 6.67
C GLN A 30 15.15 -0.57 6.34
N GLY A 31 16.21 -0.88 5.60
CA GLY A 31 17.19 0.10 5.14
C GLY A 31 16.56 1.19 4.28
N LEU A 32 15.74 0.81 3.31
CA LEU A 32 15.00 1.76 2.45
C LEU A 32 14.01 2.63 3.24
N ARG A 33 13.40 2.07 4.26
CA ARG A 33 12.50 2.79 5.15
C ARG A 33 13.24 3.81 6.03
N MET A 34 14.37 3.43 6.61
CA MET A 34 15.22 4.34 7.38
C MET A 34 15.77 5.49 6.53
N ALA A 35 16.01 5.24 5.24
CA ALA A 35 16.40 6.27 4.27
C ALA A 35 15.21 7.14 3.80
N GLY A 36 13.98 6.90 4.25
CA GLY A 36 12.78 7.63 3.85
C GLY A 36 12.31 7.33 2.42
N ILE A 37 12.83 6.26 1.81
CA ILE A 37 12.52 5.82 0.45
C ILE A 37 11.26 4.95 0.44
N LEU A 38 11.17 3.97 1.34
CA LEU A 38 9.99 3.13 1.50
C LEU A 38 9.05 3.76 2.54
N ILE A 39 7.81 4.05 2.13
CA ILE A 39 6.78 4.61 3.01
C ILE A 39 6.10 3.50 3.80
N GLY A 40 5.78 2.41 3.12
CA GLY A 40 5.11 1.27 3.73
C GLY A 40 4.81 0.18 2.72
N GLY A 41 4.26 -0.92 3.19
CA GLY A 41 3.88 -2.00 2.33
C GLY A 41 3.61 -3.32 3.04
N GLY A 42 3.21 -4.29 2.25
CA GLY A 42 2.97 -5.64 2.71
C GLY A 42 2.29 -6.51 1.67
N PRO A 43 2.20 -7.81 1.92
CA PRO A 43 1.52 -8.75 1.04
C PRO A 43 0.01 -8.80 1.30
N SER A 44 -0.73 -9.36 0.35
CA SER A 44 -2.07 -9.90 0.61
C SER A 44 -1.99 -11.11 1.55
N PRO A 45 -3.03 -11.39 2.36
CA PRO A 45 -3.01 -12.54 3.28
C PRO A 45 -2.81 -13.90 2.60
N ASP A 46 -3.28 -14.04 1.36
CA ASP A 46 -3.11 -15.26 0.55
C ASP A 46 -1.71 -15.37 -0.10
N GLY A 47 -0.89 -14.32 0.03
CA GLY A 47 0.44 -14.25 -0.52
C GLY A 47 0.53 -14.15 -2.04
N ARG A 48 -0.57 -13.87 -2.75
CA ARG A 48 -0.60 -13.80 -4.22
C ARG A 48 -0.21 -12.45 -4.79
N SER A 49 -0.18 -11.43 -3.95
CA SER A 49 0.19 -10.07 -4.32
C SER A 49 0.86 -9.34 -3.16
N ALA A 50 1.46 -8.19 -3.46
CA ALA A 50 1.90 -7.25 -2.46
C ALA A 50 1.70 -5.82 -2.96
N ASP A 51 1.58 -4.89 -2.05
CA ASP A 51 1.51 -3.47 -2.32
C ASP A 51 2.64 -2.76 -1.58
N LEU A 52 3.41 -1.96 -2.29
CA LEU A 52 4.52 -1.20 -1.75
C LEU A 52 4.37 0.28 -2.14
N PHE A 53 4.77 1.16 -1.24
CA PHE A 53 4.72 2.60 -1.46
C PHE A 53 6.13 3.18 -1.32
N TYR A 54 6.68 3.70 -2.41
CA TYR A 54 8.01 4.28 -2.47
C TYR A 54 7.95 5.78 -2.74
N ARG A 55 8.86 6.51 -2.10
CA ARG A 55 9.10 7.94 -2.35
C ARG A 55 10.44 8.06 -3.09
N LEU A 56 10.38 8.36 -4.37
CA LEU A 56 11.54 8.39 -5.26
C LEU A 56 11.73 9.77 -5.87
N GLN A 57 12.96 10.10 -6.23
CA GLN A 57 13.27 11.38 -6.89
C GLN A 57 13.01 11.30 -8.39
N GLN A 58 13.26 10.14 -8.98
CA GLN A 58 13.18 9.91 -10.44
C GLN A 58 12.50 8.58 -10.75
N PRO A 59 11.74 8.49 -11.85
CA PRO A 59 11.02 7.26 -12.24
C PRO A 59 11.94 6.05 -12.45
N TRP A 60 13.16 6.23 -12.96
CA TRP A 60 14.09 5.12 -13.19
C TRP A 60 14.54 4.41 -11.90
N GLN A 61 14.44 5.07 -10.76
CA GLN A 61 14.78 4.48 -9.45
C GLN A 61 13.82 3.34 -9.05
N ILE A 62 12.64 3.27 -9.66
CA ILE A 62 11.69 2.16 -9.45
C ILE A 62 12.37 0.84 -9.78
N LYS A 63 13.08 0.78 -10.90
CA LYS A 63 13.79 -0.43 -11.33
C LYS A 63 14.77 -0.90 -10.24
N ASN A 64 15.59 -0.01 -9.73
CA ASN A 64 16.56 -0.35 -8.68
C ASN A 64 15.85 -0.78 -7.38
N ALA A 65 14.79 -0.05 -6.98
CA ALA A 65 14.04 -0.37 -5.78
C ALA A 65 13.45 -1.79 -5.82
N MET A 66 12.96 -2.20 -7.01
CA MET A 66 12.29 -3.48 -7.21
C MET A 66 13.24 -4.61 -7.59
N GLU A 67 14.09 -4.41 -8.60
CA GLU A 67 14.86 -5.49 -9.22
C GLU A 67 16.15 -5.87 -8.45
N GLU A 68 16.60 -5.04 -7.52
CA GLU A 68 17.66 -5.39 -6.57
C GLU A 68 17.13 -6.08 -5.31
N ASP A 69 15.81 -6.23 -5.18
CA ASP A 69 15.22 -6.89 -4.01
C ASP A 69 15.47 -8.41 -4.07
N PRO A 70 15.84 -9.05 -2.92
CA PRO A 70 16.00 -10.50 -2.86
C PRO A 70 14.79 -11.30 -3.32
N TYR A 71 13.56 -10.79 -3.15
CA TYR A 71 12.37 -11.45 -3.64
C TYR A 71 12.25 -11.39 -5.16
N TRP A 72 12.75 -10.33 -5.80
CA TRP A 72 12.82 -10.26 -7.26
C TRP A 72 13.91 -11.15 -7.81
N THR A 73 15.14 -11.02 -7.31
CA THR A 73 16.29 -11.79 -7.79
C THR A 73 16.15 -13.29 -7.53
N GLY A 74 15.46 -13.68 -6.46
CA GLY A 74 15.12 -15.06 -6.13
C GLY A 74 13.82 -15.57 -6.75
N GLY A 75 13.15 -14.77 -7.59
CA GLY A 75 11.94 -15.15 -8.31
C GLY A 75 10.69 -15.34 -7.45
N ALA A 76 10.67 -14.83 -6.22
CA ALA A 76 9.48 -14.80 -5.38
C ALA A 76 8.46 -13.76 -5.88
N TRP A 77 8.93 -12.66 -6.50
CA TRP A 77 8.16 -11.69 -7.26
C TRP A 77 8.36 -11.93 -8.75
N THR A 78 7.27 -11.93 -9.52
CA THR A 78 7.29 -12.26 -10.96
C THR A 78 6.95 -11.09 -11.86
N ALA A 79 6.20 -10.11 -11.34
CA ALA A 79 5.88 -8.88 -12.05
C ALA A 79 5.58 -7.75 -11.06
N TYR A 80 5.71 -6.51 -11.52
CA TYR A 80 5.27 -5.35 -10.78
C TYR A 80 4.73 -4.26 -11.70
N THR A 81 3.78 -3.48 -11.20
CA THR A 81 3.17 -2.36 -11.93
C THR A 81 3.26 -1.10 -11.07
N PRO A 82 4.10 -0.13 -11.46
CA PRO A 82 4.18 1.15 -10.76
C PRO A 82 3.07 2.10 -11.23
N ARG A 83 2.46 2.82 -10.29
CA ARG A 83 1.54 3.93 -10.56
C ARG A 83 1.97 5.15 -9.75
N SER A 84 2.05 6.31 -10.41
CA SER A 84 2.26 7.58 -9.72
C SER A 84 1.09 7.85 -8.78
N PHE A 85 1.40 8.25 -7.56
CA PHE A 85 0.44 8.40 -6.48
C PHE A 85 0.63 9.74 -5.78
N ALA A 86 -0.39 10.59 -5.85
CA ALA A 86 -0.43 11.82 -5.08
C ALA A 86 -0.83 11.48 -3.64
N GLN A 87 0.17 11.26 -2.79
CA GLN A 87 -0.03 11.03 -1.37
C GLN A 87 -0.66 12.27 -0.74
N PHE A 88 -1.81 12.14 -0.14
CA PHE A 88 -2.54 13.26 0.44
C PHE A 88 -2.54 13.22 1.97
N VAL A 89 -2.70 12.04 2.56
CA VAL A 89 -2.58 11.85 4.00
C VAL A 89 -1.44 10.88 4.32
N GLU A 90 -0.56 11.31 5.21
CA GLU A 90 0.59 10.54 5.68
C GLU A 90 0.29 9.84 7.01
N PRO A 91 0.96 8.74 7.34
CA PRO A 91 0.96 8.22 8.70
C PRO A 91 1.50 9.30 9.66
N TRP A 92 0.87 9.46 10.81
CA TRP A 92 1.40 10.37 11.84
C TRP A 92 2.68 9.84 12.47
N GLU A 93 2.81 8.53 12.53
CA GLU A 93 3.96 7.83 13.06
C GLU A 93 4.40 6.75 12.08
N THR A 94 5.69 6.47 12.07
CA THR A 94 6.21 5.31 11.37
C THR A 94 5.91 4.07 12.22
N PRO A 95 4.96 3.22 11.85
CA PRO A 95 4.59 2.08 12.67
C PRO A 95 5.78 1.10 12.78
N PRO A 96 5.91 0.34 13.85
CA PRO A 96 6.95 -0.69 13.95
C PRO A 96 6.76 -1.74 12.86
N LEU A 97 7.86 -2.41 12.50
CA LEU A 97 7.81 -3.57 11.63
C LEU A 97 7.04 -4.71 12.29
N VAL A 98 6.07 -5.28 11.60
CA VAL A 98 5.28 -6.44 12.08
C VAL A 98 5.28 -7.50 10.99
N THR A 99 5.95 -8.62 11.24
CA THR A 99 6.15 -9.70 10.24
C THR A 99 5.39 -10.99 10.55
N ASP A 100 4.65 -11.02 11.63
CA ASP A 100 3.88 -12.19 12.10
C ASP A 100 2.45 -12.27 11.54
N GLY A 101 2.06 -11.28 10.71
CA GLY A 101 0.72 -11.19 10.13
C GLY A 101 -0.35 -10.67 11.08
N SER A 102 0.02 -10.23 12.29
CA SER A 102 -0.95 -9.74 13.29
C SER A 102 -1.55 -8.38 12.94
N ARG A 103 -0.81 -7.53 12.21
CA ARG A 103 -1.30 -6.21 11.79
C ARG A 103 -1.98 -6.30 10.43
N THR A 104 -3.30 -6.42 10.47
CA THR A 104 -4.18 -6.45 9.30
C THR A 104 -4.79 -5.08 9.03
N ALA A 105 -5.07 -4.81 7.78
CA ALA A 105 -5.73 -3.60 7.29
C ALA A 105 -6.54 -3.93 6.04
N THR A 106 -7.24 -2.95 5.52
CA THR A 106 -7.96 -3.07 4.25
C THR A 106 -7.52 -1.96 3.32
N ILE A 107 -7.13 -2.30 2.10
CA ILE A 107 -6.96 -1.32 1.03
C ILE A 107 -8.34 -1.05 0.44
N VAL A 108 -8.74 0.23 0.45
CA VAL A 108 -9.94 0.72 -0.23
C VAL A 108 -9.48 1.47 -1.48
N GLU A 109 -10.06 1.12 -2.64
CA GLU A 109 -9.76 1.75 -3.93
C GLU A 109 -11.06 2.05 -4.69
N GLY A 110 -11.14 3.22 -5.31
CA GLY A 110 -12.27 3.59 -6.16
C GLY A 110 -12.21 5.02 -6.65
N PRO A 111 -12.97 5.35 -7.72
CA PRO A 111 -13.01 6.70 -8.27
C PRO A 111 -13.70 7.65 -7.30
N VAL A 112 -13.33 8.93 -7.37
CA VAL A 112 -13.99 10.00 -6.62
C VAL A 112 -15.02 10.69 -7.49
N GLY A 113 -16.10 11.20 -6.88
CA GLY A 113 -17.07 12.08 -7.53
C GLY A 113 -16.60 13.53 -7.56
N ASP A 114 -16.03 14.00 -6.44
CA ASP A 114 -15.47 15.33 -6.26
C ASP A 114 -14.11 15.20 -5.57
N LEU A 115 -13.04 15.56 -6.30
CA LEU A 115 -11.67 15.37 -5.81
C LEU A 115 -11.34 16.28 -4.63
N ASP A 116 -11.78 17.54 -4.67
CA ASP A 116 -11.48 18.51 -3.63
C ASP A 116 -12.15 18.11 -2.31
N MET A 117 -13.41 17.69 -2.38
CA MET A 117 -14.14 17.23 -1.21
C MET A 117 -13.61 15.87 -0.69
N ALA A 118 -13.21 14.98 -1.58
CA ALA A 118 -12.60 13.71 -1.20
C ALA A 118 -11.27 13.90 -0.47
N GLN A 119 -10.51 14.92 -0.80
CA GLN A 119 -9.28 15.29 -0.08
C GLN A 119 -9.58 15.65 1.38
N PHE A 120 -10.57 16.49 1.62
CA PHE A 120 -10.99 16.83 2.99
C PHE A 120 -11.52 15.62 3.74
N ALA A 121 -12.31 14.78 3.09
CA ALA A 121 -12.82 13.55 3.70
C ALA A 121 -11.70 12.57 4.09
N LEU A 122 -10.63 12.45 3.29
CA LEU A 122 -9.46 11.66 3.68
C LEU A 122 -8.77 12.20 4.94
N ILE A 123 -8.67 13.53 5.09
CA ILE A 123 -8.11 14.17 6.29
C ILE A 123 -8.99 13.84 7.51
N GLU A 124 -10.30 13.93 7.37
CA GLU A 124 -11.24 13.62 8.45
C GLU A 124 -11.17 12.13 8.85
N LEU A 125 -11.17 11.23 7.87
CA LEU A 125 -11.04 9.79 8.11
C LEU A 125 -9.72 9.46 8.83
N ARG A 126 -8.63 10.13 8.45
CA ARG A 126 -7.35 9.99 9.14
C ARG A 126 -7.41 10.55 10.56
N GLY A 127 -7.98 11.75 10.74
CA GLY A 127 -8.16 12.39 12.05
C GLY A 127 -9.00 11.54 13.01
N ALA A 128 -10.00 10.84 12.48
CA ALA A 128 -10.82 9.88 13.21
C ALA A 128 -10.10 8.53 13.48
N GLY A 129 -8.84 8.36 13.03
CA GLY A 129 -8.09 7.13 13.19
C GLY A 129 -8.53 5.96 12.28
N ARG A 130 -9.42 6.23 11.32
CA ARG A 130 -9.98 5.21 10.41
C ARG A 130 -9.02 4.86 9.26
N VAL A 131 -8.26 5.85 8.76
CA VAL A 131 -7.29 5.70 7.69
C VAL A 131 -5.87 5.94 8.20
N ALA A 132 -4.95 5.07 7.85
CA ALA A 132 -3.54 5.20 8.19
C ALA A 132 -2.77 6.04 7.15
N PHE A 133 -3.13 5.86 5.88
CA PHE A 133 -2.43 6.41 4.72
C PHE A 133 -3.41 6.46 3.55
N GLY A 134 -3.25 7.42 2.65
CA GLY A 134 -4.10 7.50 1.47
C GLY A 134 -3.74 8.63 0.54
N GLY A 135 -4.29 8.57 -0.66
CA GLY A 135 -4.11 9.57 -1.70
C GLY A 135 -4.84 9.19 -2.98
N PHE A 136 -4.36 9.76 -4.09
CA PHE A 136 -5.04 9.68 -5.37
C PHE A 136 -4.06 9.32 -6.49
N PHE A 137 -4.52 8.48 -7.40
CA PHE A 137 -3.88 8.29 -8.70
C PHE A 137 -4.29 9.41 -9.66
N GLU A 138 -3.53 9.56 -10.74
CA GLU A 138 -3.97 10.37 -11.87
C GLU A 138 -5.34 9.90 -12.37
N GLY A 139 -6.24 10.84 -12.67
CA GLY A 139 -7.63 10.53 -13.04
C GLY A 139 -8.59 10.41 -11.85
N GLY A 140 -8.15 10.70 -10.61
CA GLY A 140 -9.05 10.83 -9.46
C GLY A 140 -9.53 9.50 -8.88
N THR A 141 -8.72 8.46 -8.94
CA THR A 141 -8.98 7.22 -8.20
C THR A 141 -8.26 7.27 -6.85
N THR A 142 -8.99 7.11 -5.76
CA THR A 142 -8.43 6.98 -4.41
C THR A 142 -7.82 5.60 -4.21
N LEU A 143 -6.71 5.53 -3.47
CA LEU A 143 -6.28 4.36 -2.74
C LEU A 143 -6.01 4.77 -1.30
N ALA A 144 -6.57 4.06 -0.34
CA ALA A 144 -6.35 4.32 1.07
C ALA A 144 -6.21 3.03 1.88
N LEU A 145 -5.42 3.09 2.94
CA LEU A 145 -5.22 2.00 3.88
C LEU A 145 -6.10 2.24 5.11
N ALA A 146 -7.21 1.53 5.18
CA ALA A 146 -8.15 1.57 6.30
C ALA A 146 -7.64 0.70 7.47
N ARG A 147 -7.76 1.22 8.70
CA ARG A 147 -7.31 0.56 9.94
C ARG A 147 -8.35 -0.44 10.47
N THR A 148 -8.79 -1.31 9.60
CA THR A 148 -9.69 -2.43 9.94
C THR A 148 -9.41 -3.60 9.02
N SER A 149 -9.62 -4.81 9.50
CA SER A 149 -9.57 -6.02 8.68
C SER A 149 -10.92 -6.34 8.02
N ASP A 150 -11.98 -5.67 8.46
CA ASP A 150 -13.33 -5.87 7.91
C ASP A 150 -13.58 -4.96 6.71
N ALA A 151 -13.77 -5.58 5.55
CA ALA A 151 -13.96 -4.89 4.29
C ALA A 151 -15.23 -4.01 4.27
N GLU A 152 -16.34 -4.50 4.84
CA GLU A 152 -17.60 -3.74 4.85
C GLU A 152 -17.51 -2.52 5.78
N THR A 153 -16.87 -2.66 6.93
CA THR A 153 -16.57 -1.52 7.81
C THR A 153 -15.71 -0.48 7.09
N ALA A 154 -14.65 -0.93 6.39
CA ALA A 154 -13.80 -0.04 5.61
C ALA A 154 -14.59 0.72 4.54
N LEU A 155 -15.35 0.00 3.72
CA LEU A 155 -16.22 0.60 2.70
C LEU A 155 -17.26 1.54 3.29
N GLY A 156 -17.85 1.18 4.43
CA GLY A 156 -18.82 2.00 5.16
C GLY A 156 -18.26 3.38 5.48
N TRP A 157 -17.04 3.45 5.99
CA TRP A 157 -16.41 4.73 6.32
C TRP A 157 -16.29 5.68 5.13
N PHE A 158 -15.99 5.15 3.94
CA PHE A 158 -15.91 5.95 2.72
C PHE A 158 -17.30 6.34 2.18
N ARG A 159 -18.26 5.40 2.21
CA ARG A 159 -19.64 5.66 1.78
C ARG A 159 -20.34 6.73 2.61
N GLU A 160 -20.11 6.73 3.92
CA GLU A 160 -20.67 7.73 4.86
C GLU A 160 -20.27 9.16 4.50
N THR A 161 -19.14 9.38 3.85
CA THR A 161 -18.71 10.72 3.44
C THR A 161 -19.49 11.28 2.24
N GLY A 162 -20.07 10.40 1.41
CA GLY A 162 -20.81 10.75 0.21
C GLY A 162 -19.98 11.16 -1.02
N PHE A 163 -18.63 11.15 -0.93
CA PHE A 163 -17.77 11.62 -2.03
C PHE A 163 -17.26 10.51 -2.93
N TRP A 164 -17.49 9.26 -2.59
CA TRP A 164 -17.19 8.08 -3.40
C TRP A 164 -18.46 7.37 -3.84
N PRO A 165 -18.63 7.08 -5.14
CA PRO A 165 -19.73 6.23 -5.61
C PRO A 165 -19.69 4.86 -4.93
N ALA A 166 -20.73 4.54 -4.16
CA ALA A 166 -20.74 3.39 -3.28
C ALA A 166 -20.60 2.04 -4.01
N ASP A 167 -21.11 1.97 -5.23
CA ASP A 167 -21.08 0.81 -6.13
C ASP A 167 -19.74 0.61 -6.86
N ARG A 168 -18.86 1.60 -6.78
CA ARG A 168 -17.54 1.60 -7.46
C ARG A 168 -16.36 1.51 -6.50
N LEU A 169 -16.60 1.47 -5.20
CA LEU A 169 -15.58 1.21 -4.20
C LEU A 169 -15.30 -0.29 -4.10
N THR A 170 -14.03 -0.62 -4.07
CA THR A 170 -13.54 -1.97 -3.81
C THR A 170 -12.72 -2.00 -2.54
N ALA A 171 -12.73 -3.13 -1.86
CA ALA A 171 -11.93 -3.36 -0.66
C ALA A 171 -11.21 -4.70 -0.78
N ARG A 172 -9.95 -4.73 -0.36
CA ARG A 172 -9.16 -5.97 -0.34
C ARG A 172 -8.30 -6.05 0.91
N PRO A 173 -8.14 -7.26 1.47
CA PRO A 173 -7.36 -7.45 2.68
C PRO A 173 -5.87 -7.19 2.43
N PHE A 174 -5.19 -6.72 3.47
CA PHE A 174 -3.79 -6.34 3.41
C PHE A 174 -3.09 -6.64 4.73
N LEU A 175 -1.89 -7.21 4.68
CA LEU A 175 -1.02 -7.35 5.83
C LEU A 175 -0.06 -6.17 5.88
N HIS A 176 -0.29 -5.27 6.81
CA HIS A 176 0.52 -4.05 6.96
C HIS A 176 1.82 -4.37 7.70
N VAL A 177 2.84 -4.76 6.94
CA VAL A 177 4.14 -5.18 7.49
C VAL A 177 5.01 -3.99 7.87
N LEU A 178 5.02 -2.96 7.03
CA LEU A 178 5.89 -1.79 7.11
C LEU A 178 5.11 -0.49 7.26
#